data_d1af87c4019631e41e6e1f9034e8f11a
#
_entry.id   d1af87c4019631e41e6e1f9034e8f11a
#
_cell.length_a   1.000
_cell.length_b   1.000
_cell.length_c   1.000
_cell.angle_alpha   90.00
_cell.angle_beta   90.00
_cell.angle_gamma   90.00
#
_symmetry.space_group_name_H-M   'P 1'
#
loop_
_entity.id
_entity.type
_entity.pdbx_description
1 polymer ?
#
loop_
_entity_poly.entity_id
_entity_poly.type
_entity_poly.pdbx_seq_one_letter_code
_entity_poly.pdbx_strand_id
1 'polypeptide(L)'
;PFNIPSLVHKLNSYLPKDIVIYAIIPVHDEAHTRFDATKRTYEYHINTFKDVFLQEQSWYFHQKLDVDLMNEAAKILFNHTDFQCFSKVNTDVNTFDCTIFEAHWKQENDSLIFTISANRFLRNMVRSIVGTLVNIGLYKITLADFTAIIESKNRDKAGFSVPAHGLYLTKIEYD
;
A
#
# COMPACT_ATOMS: atom_id res chain seq x y z
N PRO A 1 21.19 9.65 -31.56
CA PRO A 1 19.83 9.22 -31.14
C PRO A 1 19.85 7.71 -30.94
N PHE A 2 19.36 7.25 -29.81
CA PHE A 2 19.25 5.82 -29.52
C PHE A 2 18.04 5.24 -30.28
N ASN A 3 18.18 4.03 -30.79
CA ASN A 3 17.04 3.25 -31.28
C ASN A 3 16.33 2.66 -30.02
N ILE A 4 15.25 3.30 -29.58
CA ILE A 4 14.53 2.96 -28.32
C ILE A 4 14.06 1.49 -28.32
N PRO A 5 13.40 0.95 -29.37
CA PRO A 5 13.00 -0.46 -29.38
C PRO A 5 14.18 -1.43 -29.22
N SER A 6 15.31 -1.16 -29.90
CA SER A 6 16.52 -1.98 -29.77
C SER A 6 17.12 -1.89 -28.35
N LEU A 7 17.06 -0.70 -27.73
CA LEU A 7 17.57 -0.51 -26.37
C LEU A 7 16.69 -1.24 -25.33
N VAL A 8 15.36 -1.16 -25.44
CA VAL A 8 14.42 -1.89 -24.57
C VAL A 8 14.68 -3.40 -24.66
N HIS A 9 14.84 -3.94 -25.89
CA HIS A 9 15.14 -5.35 -26.07
C HIS A 9 16.47 -5.77 -25.42
N LYS A 10 17.53 -4.98 -25.60
CA LYS A 10 18.85 -5.24 -25.01
C LYS A 10 18.80 -5.19 -23.48
N LEU A 11 18.10 -4.19 -22.91
CA LEU A 11 17.93 -4.07 -21.46
C LEU A 11 17.21 -5.30 -20.89
N ASN A 12 16.12 -5.73 -21.50
CA ASN A 12 15.37 -6.91 -21.05
C ASN A 12 16.14 -8.24 -21.23
N SER A 13 17.09 -8.28 -22.15
CA SER A 13 17.98 -9.45 -22.31
C SER A 13 19.08 -9.50 -21.24
N TYR A 14 19.44 -8.36 -20.67
CA TYR A 14 20.52 -8.22 -19.69
C TYR A 14 20.03 -8.22 -18.24
N LEU A 15 18.85 -7.65 -17.99
CA LEU A 15 18.28 -7.49 -16.64
C LEU A 15 17.89 -8.84 -16.02
N PRO A 16 17.89 -8.95 -14.69
CA PRO A 16 17.36 -10.11 -13.98
C PRO A 16 15.89 -10.40 -14.37
N LYS A 17 15.45 -11.65 -14.17
CA LYS A 17 14.13 -12.13 -14.60
C LYS A 17 12.95 -11.42 -13.92
N ASP A 18 13.18 -10.80 -12.80
CA ASP A 18 12.22 -10.05 -11.98
C ASP A 18 12.13 -8.56 -12.34
N ILE A 19 12.91 -8.11 -13.35
CA ILE A 19 12.89 -6.74 -13.85
C ILE A 19 12.57 -6.72 -15.34
N VAL A 20 11.54 -5.96 -15.73
CA VAL A 20 11.17 -5.76 -17.14
C VAL A 20 10.98 -4.28 -17.45
N ILE A 21 11.54 -3.85 -18.61
CA ILE A 21 11.34 -2.51 -19.17
C ILE A 21 10.30 -2.60 -20.28
N TYR A 22 9.17 -1.95 -20.11
CA TYR A 22 8.09 -1.91 -21.12
C TYR A 22 8.32 -0.81 -22.16
N ALA A 23 8.79 0.36 -21.71
CA ALA A 23 9.00 1.52 -22.55
C ALA A 23 10.08 2.45 -21.98
N ILE A 24 10.66 3.27 -22.86
CA ILE A 24 11.49 4.42 -22.52
C ILE A 24 10.76 5.64 -23.09
N ILE A 25 10.34 6.54 -22.22
CA ILE A 25 9.49 7.69 -22.55
C ILE A 25 10.32 8.96 -22.34
N PRO A 26 10.38 9.89 -23.32
CA PRO A 26 10.95 11.20 -23.10
C PRO A 26 10.14 11.98 -22.07
N VAL A 27 10.84 12.68 -21.20
CA VAL A 27 10.24 13.57 -20.18
C VAL A 27 10.95 14.93 -20.25
N HIS A 28 10.39 15.95 -19.59
CA HIS A 28 11.06 17.26 -19.47
C HIS A 28 12.31 17.18 -18.59
N ASP A 29 13.22 18.14 -18.72
CA ASP A 29 14.56 18.09 -18.10
C ASP A 29 14.52 18.07 -16.56
N GLU A 30 13.51 18.71 -15.96
CA GLU A 30 13.33 18.79 -14.50
C GLU A 30 12.47 17.62 -13.93
N ALA A 31 12.12 16.63 -14.74
CA ALA A 31 11.23 15.52 -14.33
C ALA A 31 11.82 14.74 -13.17
N HIS A 32 10.99 14.51 -12.14
CA HIS A 32 11.39 13.77 -10.96
C HIS A 32 10.37 12.69 -10.59
N THR A 33 10.74 11.42 -10.73
CA THR A 33 9.87 10.24 -10.55
C THR A 33 9.12 10.20 -9.21
N ARG A 34 9.66 10.77 -8.14
CA ARG A 34 9.02 10.78 -6.82
C ARG A 34 8.14 12.02 -6.61
N PHE A 35 8.60 13.20 -7.03
CA PHE A 35 7.95 14.47 -6.69
C PHE A 35 6.82 14.81 -7.65
N ASP A 36 6.94 14.44 -8.94
CA ASP A 36 5.91 14.73 -9.94
C ASP A 36 4.78 13.70 -9.95
N ALA A 37 4.93 12.60 -9.23
CA ALA A 37 3.86 11.62 -9.13
C ALA A 37 2.68 12.19 -8.34
N THR A 38 1.50 12.22 -8.95
CA THR A 38 0.27 12.80 -8.41
C THR A 38 -0.57 11.78 -7.65
N LYS A 39 -0.45 10.49 -8.00
CA LYS A 39 -1.17 9.40 -7.33
C LYS A 39 -0.34 8.11 -7.32
N ARG A 40 -0.43 7.38 -6.24
CA ARG A 40 0.16 6.04 -6.08
C ARG A 40 -0.89 5.09 -5.59
N THR A 41 -0.90 3.87 -6.13
CA THR A 41 -1.79 2.80 -5.70
C THR A 41 -0.96 1.64 -5.19
N TYR A 42 -1.32 1.16 -4.00
CA TYR A 42 -0.76 -0.03 -3.40
C TYR A 42 -1.82 -1.10 -3.25
N GLU A 43 -1.39 -2.32 -3.40
CA GLU A 43 -2.15 -3.50 -2.99
C GLU A 43 -1.42 -4.24 -1.88
N TYR A 44 -2.19 -4.76 -0.92
CA TYR A 44 -1.67 -5.67 0.08
C TYR A 44 -2.41 -6.99 0.00
N HIS A 45 -1.65 -8.07 -0.20
CA HIS A 45 -2.18 -9.41 -0.43
C HIS A 45 -2.08 -10.26 0.83
N ILE A 46 -3.23 -10.79 1.27
CA ILE A 46 -3.34 -11.79 2.34
C ILE A 46 -3.88 -13.07 1.72
N ASN A 47 -3.29 -14.20 2.09
CA ASN A 47 -3.78 -15.52 1.70
C ASN A 47 -4.29 -16.26 2.93
N THR A 48 -5.54 -16.73 2.90
CA THR A 48 -6.18 -17.43 4.03
C THR A 48 -5.88 -18.92 4.06
N PHE A 49 -5.39 -19.45 2.95
CA PHE A 49 -4.94 -20.82 2.79
C PHE A 49 -3.42 -20.88 2.57
N LYS A 50 -2.76 -21.92 3.09
CA LYS A 50 -1.31 -22.09 2.91
C LYS A 50 -1.02 -22.53 1.48
N ASP A 51 -0.34 -21.67 0.71
CA ASP A 51 0.09 -21.93 -0.66
C ASP A 51 1.61 -21.76 -0.77
N VAL A 52 2.30 -22.79 -1.24
CA VAL A 52 3.76 -22.80 -1.38
C VAL A 52 4.25 -21.87 -2.50
N PHE A 53 3.39 -21.55 -3.49
CA PHE A 53 3.74 -20.65 -4.59
C PHE A 53 3.55 -19.17 -4.23
N LEU A 54 2.77 -18.88 -3.19
CA LEU A 54 2.48 -17.52 -2.73
C LEU A 54 3.28 -17.12 -1.49
N GLN A 55 4.18 -17.97 -1.02
CA GLN A 55 4.88 -17.81 0.26
C GLN A 55 5.67 -16.48 0.36
N GLU A 56 6.28 -16.03 -0.75
CA GLU A 56 7.03 -14.77 -0.84
C GLU A 56 6.21 -13.63 -1.45
N GLN A 57 4.91 -13.87 -1.77
CA GLN A 57 4.09 -12.93 -2.51
C GLN A 57 2.83 -12.48 -1.77
N SER A 58 2.47 -13.14 -0.67
CA SER A 58 1.30 -12.78 0.14
C SER A 58 1.52 -13.15 1.60
N TRP A 59 0.88 -12.43 2.49
CA TRP A 59 0.90 -12.76 3.89
C TRP A 59 -0.08 -13.90 4.19
N TYR A 60 0.42 -15.07 4.55
CA TYR A 60 -0.42 -16.16 5.02
C TYR A 60 -1.03 -15.82 6.38
N PHE A 61 -2.37 -15.77 6.44
CA PHE A 61 -3.11 -15.47 7.66
C PHE A 61 -4.34 -16.37 7.78
N HIS A 62 -4.28 -17.34 8.69
CA HIS A 62 -5.26 -18.43 8.80
C HIS A 62 -6.55 -18.08 9.57
N GLN A 63 -6.59 -16.96 10.30
CA GLN A 63 -7.77 -16.58 11.07
C GLN A 63 -8.81 -15.94 10.15
N LYS A 64 -10.09 -16.25 10.40
CA LYS A 64 -11.18 -15.64 9.65
C LYS A 64 -11.27 -14.14 9.97
N LEU A 65 -11.35 -13.35 8.94
CA LEU A 65 -11.50 -11.89 9.01
C LEU A 65 -12.90 -11.48 8.57
N ASP A 66 -13.49 -10.52 9.26
CA ASP A 66 -14.70 -9.85 8.82
C ASP A 66 -14.35 -8.77 7.80
N VAL A 67 -14.45 -9.12 6.51
CA VAL A 67 -14.07 -8.24 5.40
C VAL A 67 -15.04 -7.06 5.26
N ASP A 68 -16.32 -7.26 5.56
CA ASP A 68 -17.32 -6.18 5.49
C ASP A 68 -17.03 -5.13 6.56
N LEU A 69 -16.76 -5.54 7.78
CA LEU A 69 -16.37 -4.64 8.87
C LEU A 69 -15.04 -3.91 8.58
N MET A 70 -14.08 -4.62 7.96
CA MET A 70 -12.81 -4.00 7.51
C MET A 70 -13.05 -2.95 6.40
N ASN A 71 -14.03 -3.17 5.53
CA ASN A 71 -14.42 -2.20 4.50
C ASN A 71 -15.13 -0.97 5.10
N GLU A 72 -15.97 -1.16 6.11
CA GLU A 72 -16.56 -0.04 6.85
C GLU A 72 -15.48 0.82 7.51
N ALA A 73 -14.49 0.19 8.14
CA ALA A 73 -13.35 0.89 8.71
C ALA A 73 -12.50 1.62 7.66
N ALA A 74 -12.26 1.00 6.50
CA ALA A 74 -11.49 1.62 5.42
C ALA A 74 -12.13 2.93 4.93
N LYS A 75 -13.47 3.04 4.94
CA LYS A 75 -14.17 4.27 4.60
C LYS A 75 -13.86 5.43 5.54
N ILE A 76 -13.52 5.16 6.80
CA ILE A 76 -13.17 6.20 7.78
C ILE A 76 -11.92 6.96 7.34
N LEU A 77 -10.99 6.32 6.61
CA LEU A 77 -9.77 6.96 6.11
C LEU A 77 -10.04 8.20 5.25
N PHE A 78 -11.16 8.24 4.53
CA PHE A 78 -11.53 9.39 3.67
C PHE A 78 -11.87 10.66 4.47
N ASN A 79 -12.18 10.54 5.76
CA ASN A 79 -12.55 11.66 6.62
C ASN A 79 -11.32 12.32 7.28
N HIS A 80 -10.11 11.81 7.02
CA HIS A 80 -8.87 12.28 7.65
C HIS A 80 -7.82 12.64 6.61
N THR A 81 -6.90 13.52 6.99
CA THR A 81 -5.75 13.89 6.17
C THR A 81 -4.43 13.62 6.89
N ASP A 82 -4.38 13.83 8.20
CA ASP A 82 -3.20 13.57 9.02
C ASP A 82 -3.11 12.09 9.42
N PHE A 83 -2.10 11.40 8.89
CA PHE A 83 -1.88 9.97 9.12
C PHE A 83 -0.60 9.69 9.94
N GLN A 84 -0.20 10.61 10.80
CA GLN A 84 0.98 10.47 11.66
C GLN A 84 0.99 9.15 12.44
N CYS A 85 -0.18 8.70 12.95
CA CYS A 85 -0.32 7.43 13.69
C CYS A 85 0.10 6.20 12.89
N PHE A 86 0.13 6.26 11.57
CA PHE A 86 0.56 5.16 10.69
C PHE A 86 1.97 5.34 10.15
N SER A 87 2.62 6.47 10.41
CA SER A 87 3.99 6.73 9.97
C SER A 87 5.01 6.01 10.86
N LYS A 88 6.12 5.58 10.27
CA LYS A 88 7.28 5.15 11.05
C LYS A 88 7.79 6.33 11.89
N VAL A 89 8.13 6.06 13.15
CA VAL A 89 8.76 7.05 14.05
C VAL A 89 10.14 7.47 13.50
N ASN A 90 10.57 8.70 13.76
CA ASN A 90 11.85 9.26 13.33
C ASN A 90 12.01 9.26 11.80
N THR A 91 11.01 9.77 11.10
CA THR A 91 11.06 10.03 9.66
C THR A 91 11.22 11.54 9.41
N ASP A 92 12.08 11.86 8.46
CA ASP A 92 12.34 13.22 8.03
C ASP A 92 11.25 13.65 7.03
N VAL A 93 10.08 14.05 7.54
CA VAL A 93 8.94 14.51 6.75
C VAL A 93 8.43 15.85 7.24
N ASN A 94 8.11 16.76 6.31
CA ASN A 94 7.61 18.10 6.62
C ASN A 94 6.14 18.08 7.09
N THR A 95 5.36 17.10 6.66
CA THR A 95 3.96 16.96 7.01
C THR A 95 3.54 15.49 6.98
N PHE A 96 2.51 15.14 7.77
CA PHE A 96 1.90 13.81 7.78
C PHE A 96 0.61 13.75 6.94
N ASP A 97 0.31 14.83 6.20
CA ASP A 97 -0.89 14.92 5.39
C ASP A 97 -0.80 14.05 4.14
N CYS A 98 -1.86 13.27 3.93
CA CYS A 98 -2.09 12.48 2.74
C CYS A 98 -3.58 12.59 2.36
N THR A 99 -3.87 12.61 1.07
CA THR A 99 -5.24 12.55 0.57
C THR A 99 -5.50 11.16 0.01
N ILE A 100 -6.41 10.43 0.66
CA ILE A 100 -6.80 9.08 0.21
C ILE A 100 -7.86 9.21 -0.88
N PHE A 101 -7.64 8.53 -2.01
CA PHE A 101 -8.57 8.48 -3.15
C PHE A 101 -9.33 7.17 -3.22
N GLU A 102 -8.76 6.08 -2.70
CA GLU A 102 -9.34 4.76 -2.72
C GLU A 102 -8.85 3.96 -1.51
N ALA A 103 -9.72 3.19 -0.88
CA ALA A 103 -9.38 2.27 0.20
C ALA A 103 -10.47 1.21 0.32
N HIS A 104 -10.20 -0.03 -0.10
CA HIS A 104 -11.17 -1.12 0.01
C HIS A 104 -10.51 -2.49 0.02
N TRP A 105 -11.20 -3.45 0.60
CA TRP A 105 -10.88 -4.87 0.57
C TRP A 105 -11.73 -5.59 -0.46
N LYS A 106 -11.10 -6.47 -1.20
CA LYS A 106 -11.76 -7.44 -2.09
C LYS A 106 -11.38 -8.85 -1.68
N GLN A 107 -12.37 -9.72 -1.60
CA GLN A 107 -12.14 -11.15 -1.43
C GLN A 107 -12.24 -11.86 -2.76
N GLU A 108 -11.22 -12.62 -3.11
CA GLU A 108 -11.17 -13.47 -4.30
C GLU A 108 -10.77 -14.89 -3.86
N ASN A 109 -11.73 -15.79 -3.77
CA ASN A 109 -11.52 -17.13 -3.23
C ASN A 109 -10.85 -17.10 -1.84
N ASP A 110 -9.62 -17.64 -1.74
CA ASP A 110 -8.82 -17.68 -0.52
C ASP A 110 -7.90 -16.47 -0.35
N SER A 111 -7.99 -15.49 -1.23
CA SER A 111 -7.18 -14.27 -1.19
C SER A 111 -8.00 -13.06 -0.77
N LEU A 112 -7.42 -12.22 0.10
CA LEU A 112 -7.93 -10.91 0.45
C LEU A 112 -6.94 -9.87 -0.05
N ILE A 113 -7.43 -8.93 -0.84
CA ILE A 113 -6.61 -7.88 -1.43
C ILE A 113 -7.12 -6.53 -0.91
N PHE A 114 -6.24 -5.79 -0.25
CA PHE A 114 -6.50 -4.40 0.13
C PHE A 114 -5.90 -3.46 -0.89
N THR A 115 -6.74 -2.71 -1.57
CA THR A 115 -6.31 -1.65 -2.50
C THR A 115 -6.43 -0.30 -1.82
N ILE A 116 -5.37 0.49 -1.88
CA ILE A 116 -5.35 1.86 -1.37
C ILE A 116 -4.60 2.79 -2.32
N SER A 117 -5.20 3.94 -2.62
CA SER A 117 -4.53 4.98 -3.41
C SER A 117 -4.58 6.34 -2.74
N ALA A 118 -3.50 7.11 -2.90
CA ALA A 118 -3.34 8.44 -2.32
C ALA A 118 -2.39 9.31 -3.16
N ASN A 119 -2.42 10.62 -2.92
CA ASN A 119 -1.44 11.55 -3.51
C ASN A 119 -0.01 11.22 -3.05
N ARG A 120 0.14 10.76 -1.82
CA ARG A 120 1.42 10.30 -1.24
C ARG A 120 1.16 9.31 -0.11
N PHE A 121 2.21 8.59 0.29
CA PHE A 121 2.20 7.74 1.47
C PHE A 121 3.41 8.03 2.36
N LEU A 122 3.20 7.93 3.66
CA LEU A 122 4.26 7.99 4.66
C LEU A 122 4.98 6.63 4.74
N ARG A 123 6.19 6.65 5.24
CA ARG A 123 6.97 5.42 5.42
C ARG A 123 6.22 4.46 6.33
N ASN A 124 6.02 3.22 5.86
CA ASN A 124 5.31 2.15 6.56
C ASN A 124 3.77 2.33 6.70
N MET A 125 3.20 3.42 6.18
CA MET A 125 1.80 3.78 6.35
C MET A 125 0.84 2.66 5.94
N VAL A 126 0.92 2.14 4.73
CA VAL A 126 0.01 1.10 4.22
C VAL A 126 0.05 -0.15 5.09
N ARG A 127 1.23 -0.63 5.46
CA ARG A 127 1.39 -1.81 6.30
C ARG A 127 0.80 -1.63 7.71
N SER A 128 0.88 -0.43 8.26
CA SER A 128 0.29 -0.10 9.56
C SER A 128 -1.23 0.02 9.48
N ILE A 129 -1.76 0.62 8.41
CA ILE A 129 -3.21 0.67 8.14
C ILE A 129 -3.77 -0.76 8.04
N VAL A 130 -3.16 -1.61 7.21
CA VAL A 130 -3.60 -3.01 7.05
C VAL A 130 -3.59 -3.76 8.36
N GLY A 131 -2.53 -3.65 9.18
CA GLY A 131 -2.47 -4.32 10.48
C GLY A 131 -3.54 -3.84 11.46
N THR A 132 -3.91 -2.56 11.38
CA THR A 132 -4.99 -1.99 12.20
C THR A 132 -6.36 -2.47 11.71
N LEU A 133 -6.58 -2.51 10.39
CA LEU A 133 -7.81 -3.05 9.78
C LEU A 133 -7.98 -4.55 10.08
N VAL A 134 -6.90 -5.32 10.09
CA VAL A 134 -6.94 -6.74 10.49
C VAL A 134 -7.36 -6.89 11.94
N ASN A 135 -6.94 -6.01 12.86
CA ASN A 135 -7.42 -6.02 14.23
C ASN A 135 -8.93 -5.75 14.33
N ILE A 136 -9.49 -4.94 13.43
CA ILE A 136 -10.94 -4.72 13.32
C ILE A 136 -11.63 -5.99 12.82
N GLY A 137 -11.13 -6.59 11.73
CA GLY A 137 -11.68 -7.84 11.19
C GLY A 137 -11.62 -9.02 12.16
N LEU A 138 -10.75 -8.94 13.18
CA LEU A 138 -10.65 -9.88 14.30
C LEU A 138 -11.51 -9.47 15.50
N TYR A 139 -12.27 -8.39 15.43
CA TYR A 139 -13.05 -7.82 16.54
C TYR A 139 -12.22 -7.44 17.78
N LYS A 140 -10.91 -7.18 17.61
CA LYS A 140 -10.03 -6.75 18.70
C LYS A 140 -10.16 -5.27 19.03
N ILE A 141 -10.56 -4.47 18.05
CA ILE A 141 -10.84 -3.05 18.17
C ILE A 141 -12.11 -2.71 17.39
N THR A 142 -12.82 -1.67 17.80
CA THR A 142 -14.05 -1.19 17.17
C THR A 142 -13.76 -0.11 16.11
N LEU A 143 -14.78 0.28 15.32
CA LEU A 143 -14.70 1.42 14.40
C LEU A 143 -14.42 2.74 15.16
N ALA A 144 -14.97 2.90 16.37
CA ALA A 144 -14.72 4.06 17.22
C ALA A 144 -13.25 4.10 17.67
N ASP A 145 -12.68 2.95 18.04
CA ASP A 145 -11.25 2.85 18.39
C ASP A 145 -10.37 3.20 17.20
N PHE A 146 -10.75 2.78 15.97
CA PHE A 146 -9.99 3.12 14.77
C PHE A 146 -9.94 4.62 14.53
N THR A 147 -11.09 5.31 14.66
CA THR A 147 -11.15 6.77 14.60
C THR A 147 -10.26 7.41 15.65
N ALA A 148 -10.38 6.95 16.91
CA ALA A 148 -9.57 7.47 18.02
C ALA A 148 -8.06 7.22 17.81
N ILE A 149 -7.67 6.11 17.19
CA ILE A 149 -6.27 5.83 16.79
C ILE A 149 -5.77 6.88 15.80
N ILE A 150 -6.54 7.19 14.76
CA ILE A 150 -6.15 8.19 13.76
C ILE A 150 -6.00 9.56 14.42
N GLU A 151 -7.00 9.99 15.19
CA GLU A 151 -7.03 11.28 15.88
C GLU A 151 -5.92 11.43 16.94
N SER A 152 -5.47 10.31 17.51
CA SER A 152 -4.40 10.33 18.52
C SER A 152 -3.04 10.75 17.98
N LYS A 153 -2.81 10.66 16.65
CA LYS A 153 -1.52 10.91 15.99
C LYS A 153 -0.35 10.11 16.57
N ASN A 154 -0.64 9.07 17.33
CA ASN A 154 0.35 8.27 18.06
C ASN A 154 0.52 6.90 17.39
N ARG A 155 1.74 6.60 16.94
CA ARG A 155 2.09 5.32 16.27
C ARG A 155 1.88 4.11 17.18
N ASP A 156 2.08 4.25 18.48
CA ASP A 156 1.99 3.13 19.43
C ASP A 156 0.55 2.63 19.63
N LYS A 157 -0.44 3.46 19.29
CA LYS A 157 -1.85 3.08 19.33
C LYS A 157 -2.30 2.33 18.08
N ALA A 158 -1.62 2.52 16.95
CA ALA A 158 -1.94 1.81 15.72
C ALA A 158 -1.53 0.34 15.79
N GLY A 159 -2.17 -0.48 14.97
CA GLY A 159 -1.84 -1.89 14.83
C GLY A 159 -0.40 -2.14 14.38
N PHE A 160 0.04 -3.38 14.48
CA PHE A 160 1.36 -3.80 14.02
C PHE A 160 1.53 -3.57 12.51
N SER A 161 2.76 -3.45 12.06
CA SER A 161 3.05 -3.40 10.63
C SER A 161 3.07 -4.81 10.07
N VAL A 162 2.12 -5.13 9.19
CA VAL A 162 2.05 -6.44 8.54
C VAL A 162 3.32 -6.76 7.73
N PRO A 163 3.62 -8.04 7.43
CA PRO A 163 4.80 -8.45 6.68
C PRO A 163 4.98 -7.68 5.36
N ALA A 164 6.22 -7.43 4.95
CA ALA A 164 6.50 -6.60 3.79
C ALA A 164 6.21 -7.29 2.45
N HIS A 165 6.37 -8.61 2.39
CA HIS A 165 6.27 -9.40 1.16
C HIS A 165 4.85 -9.44 0.54
N GLY A 166 3.82 -9.04 1.31
CA GLY A 166 2.46 -8.89 0.77
C GLY A 166 2.16 -7.52 0.15
N LEU A 167 3.09 -6.56 0.19
CA LEU A 167 2.85 -5.18 -0.26
C LEU A 167 3.42 -4.93 -1.65
N TYR A 168 2.57 -4.41 -2.54
CA TYR A 168 2.91 -4.06 -3.92
C TYR A 168 2.54 -2.61 -4.23
N LEU A 169 3.46 -1.88 -4.88
CA LEU A 169 3.17 -0.61 -5.55
C LEU A 169 2.71 -0.97 -6.97
N THR A 170 1.41 -0.94 -7.21
CA THR A 170 0.83 -1.44 -8.47
C THR A 170 0.65 -0.37 -9.53
N LYS A 171 0.56 0.91 -9.12
CA LYS A 171 0.41 2.01 -10.07
C LYS A 171 1.02 3.31 -9.52
N ILE A 172 1.66 4.07 -10.40
CA ILE A 172 2.08 5.45 -10.17
C ILE A 172 1.54 6.27 -11.34
N GLU A 173 0.87 7.40 -11.03
CA GLU A 173 0.30 8.30 -12.03
C GLU A 173 1.04 9.64 -11.96
N TYR A 174 1.27 10.20 -13.14
CA TYR A 174 1.89 11.51 -13.39
C TYR A 174 0.92 12.33 -14.25
N ASP A 175 0.96 13.66 -14.13
CA ASP A 175 0.18 14.55 -14.99
C ASP A 175 0.80 14.70 -16.37
#